data_2c3ef53816d632ffd3d184c87ac70637
#
_entry.id   2c3ef53816d632ffd3d184c87ac70637
#
_cell.length_a   1.000
_cell.length_b   1.000
_cell.length_c   1.000
_cell.angle_alpha   90.00
_cell.angle_beta   90.00
_cell.angle_gamma   90.00
#
_symmetry.space_group_name_H-M   'P 1'
#
loop_
_entity.id
_entity.type
_entity.pdbx_description
1 polymer ?
#
loop_
_entity_poly.entity_id
_entity_poly.type
_entity_poly.pdbx_seq_one_letter_code
_entity_poly.pdbx_strand_id
1 'polypeptide(L)'
;MINKTLVKKRFSDKAATYNDHAIVQRKMANHLLDYCENQLEKQPLSILEIGSGTGTMTKKLANLYPDASIDAVDLAPGMVETAKRYVTNDNVSFHCADFEAFTIENTYDLVISNAAFQWFNYLPETLVKTCRHVNEGGLFLFSTFGSSTFCELNQAVKWAVERLSYTKRVKVSQDFYSLQDLFAMLEAGIDKEHFSFHGTEERHVELFPDVKAFLKSVKEIGASNSNNHHYSQSISLFKEMIETYNDNFLTEDQRIPATYHSLYLYVTRDL
;
A
#
# COMPACT_ATOMS: atom_id res chain seq x y z
N MET A 1 7.38 -5.50 -14.26
CA MET A 1 7.20 -6.34 -13.06
C MET A 1 8.00 -5.78 -11.89
N ILE A 2 7.46 -5.87 -10.70
CA ILE A 2 8.08 -5.48 -9.43
C ILE A 2 9.09 -6.55 -9.02
N ASN A 3 10.26 -6.14 -8.59
CA ASN A 3 11.29 -7.04 -8.06
C ASN A 3 10.99 -7.35 -6.58
N LYS A 4 10.34 -8.47 -6.32
CA LYS A 4 9.96 -8.93 -4.98
C LYS A 4 11.18 -9.10 -4.03
N THR A 5 12.32 -9.54 -4.55
CA THR A 5 13.54 -9.65 -3.76
C THR A 5 14.03 -8.29 -3.27
N LEU A 6 13.94 -7.28 -4.13
CA LEU A 6 14.32 -5.91 -3.78
C LEU A 6 13.32 -5.28 -2.80
N VAL A 7 12.02 -5.51 -3.00
CA VAL A 7 10.95 -5.08 -2.06
C VAL A 7 11.21 -5.69 -0.69
N LYS A 8 11.32 -7.02 -0.62
CA LYS A 8 11.61 -7.78 0.59
C LYS A 8 12.82 -7.23 1.36
N LYS A 9 13.93 -6.98 0.64
CA LYS A 9 15.15 -6.43 1.23
C LYS A 9 14.91 -5.03 1.79
N ARG A 10 14.34 -4.12 1.00
CA ARG A 10 14.17 -2.72 1.38
C ARG A 10 13.26 -2.53 2.60
N PHE A 11 12.13 -3.23 2.63
CA PHE A 11 11.24 -3.20 3.79
C PHE A 11 11.90 -3.83 5.02
N SER A 12 12.63 -4.95 4.87
CA SER A 12 13.38 -5.54 5.99
C SER A 12 14.42 -4.58 6.56
N ASP A 13 15.19 -3.91 5.70
CA ASP A 13 16.24 -2.97 6.11
C ASP A 13 15.67 -1.73 6.84
N LYS A 14 14.39 -1.40 6.62
CA LYS A 14 13.71 -0.22 7.19
C LYS A 14 12.73 -0.54 8.32
N ALA A 15 12.55 -1.79 8.68
CA ALA A 15 11.55 -2.21 9.66
C ALA A 15 11.65 -1.48 11.01
N ALA A 16 12.89 -1.19 11.48
CA ALA A 16 13.11 -0.53 12.77
C ALA A 16 12.65 0.94 12.81
N THR A 17 12.67 1.64 11.68
CA THR A 17 12.34 3.07 11.58
C THR A 17 11.07 3.34 10.77
N TYR A 18 10.44 2.29 10.25
CA TYR A 18 9.27 2.40 9.37
C TYR A 18 8.15 3.24 9.97
N ASN A 19 7.81 3.00 11.22
CA ASN A 19 6.70 3.68 11.90
C ASN A 19 6.92 5.19 12.09
N ASP A 20 8.16 5.65 12.12
CA ASP A 20 8.49 7.06 12.27
C ASP A 20 8.17 7.86 10.99
N HIS A 21 8.18 7.17 9.83
CA HIS A 21 8.04 7.78 8.51
C HIS A 21 6.75 7.40 7.77
N ALA A 22 6.05 6.33 8.17
CA ALA A 22 4.85 5.83 7.49
C ALA A 22 3.56 6.59 7.93
N ILE A 23 3.57 7.92 7.81
CA ILE A 23 2.47 8.78 8.29
C ILE A 23 1.19 8.53 7.49
N VAL A 24 1.29 8.53 6.16
CA VAL A 24 0.12 8.31 5.29
C VAL A 24 -0.42 6.90 5.44
N GLN A 25 0.46 5.88 5.46
CA GLN A 25 0.06 4.49 5.66
C GLN A 25 -0.67 4.29 7.01
N ARG A 26 -0.27 5.02 8.05
CA ARG A 26 -0.95 5.00 9.35
C ARG A 26 -2.34 5.64 9.29
N LYS A 27 -2.51 6.74 8.54
CA LYS A 27 -3.84 7.34 8.28
C LYS A 27 -4.73 6.36 7.54
N MET A 28 -4.21 5.72 6.49
CA MET A 28 -4.92 4.71 5.71
C MET A 28 -5.36 3.52 6.59
N ALA A 29 -4.46 3.01 7.44
CA ALA A 29 -4.77 1.92 8.36
C ALA A 29 -5.88 2.31 9.37
N ASN A 30 -5.84 3.54 9.91
CA ASN A 30 -6.88 4.03 10.81
C ASN A 30 -8.23 4.09 10.10
N HIS A 31 -8.29 4.60 8.88
CA HIS A 31 -9.53 4.64 8.07
C HIS A 31 -10.16 3.24 7.93
N LEU A 32 -9.36 2.20 7.63
CA LEU A 32 -9.85 0.82 7.54
C LEU A 32 -10.34 0.30 8.89
N LEU A 33 -9.63 0.60 9.98
CA LEU A 33 -10.02 0.18 11.32
C LEU A 33 -11.29 0.89 11.78
N ASP A 34 -11.41 2.20 11.54
CA ASP A 34 -12.62 2.97 11.84
C ASP A 34 -13.84 2.39 11.09
N TYR A 35 -13.64 1.93 9.85
CA TYR A 35 -14.67 1.21 9.11
C TYR A 35 -15.06 -0.10 9.79
N CYS A 36 -14.08 -0.90 10.21
CA CYS A 36 -14.35 -2.15 10.95
C CYS A 36 -15.15 -1.91 12.23
N GLU A 37 -14.79 -0.89 13.02
CA GLU A 37 -15.47 -0.57 14.27
C GLU A 37 -16.91 -0.11 14.08
N ASN A 38 -17.20 0.60 12.99
CA ASN A 38 -18.49 1.27 12.80
C ASN A 38 -19.45 0.53 11.86
N GLN A 39 -18.96 -0.39 11.01
CA GLN A 39 -19.75 -1.00 9.94
C GLN A 39 -19.88 -2.53 10.05
N LEU A 40 -19.02 -3.19 10.82
CA LEU A 40 -19.18 -4.63 11.04
C LEU A 40 -20.35 -4.89 11.99
N GLU A 41 -21.39 -5.58 11.49
CA GLU A 41 -22.56 -5.97 12.29
C GLU A 41 -22.23 -7.05 13.32
N LYS A 42 -21.25 -7.90 13.03
CA LYS A 42 -20.80 -8.98 13.90
C LYS A 42 -19.29 -8.90 14.10
N GLN A 43 -18.85 -9.28 15.30
CA GLN A 43 -17.44 -9.43 15.61
C GLN A 43 -16.86 -10.58 14.78
N PRO A 44 -15.78 -10.38 14.00
CA PRO A 44 -15.12 -11.45 13.27
C PRO A 44 -14.44 -12.41 14.24
N LEU A 45 -14.50 -13.71 13.95
CA LEU A 45 -13.80 -14.75 14.71
C LEU A 45 -12.51 -15.22 13.99
N SER A 46 -12.37 -14.87 12.73
CA SER A 46 -11.20 -15.20 11.91
C SER A 46 -10.82 -14.02 11.03
N ILE A 47 -9.55 -13.62 11.12
CA ILE A 47 -9.01 -12.44 10.40
C ILE A 47 -7.75 -12.83 9.64
N LEU A 48 -7.66 -12.43 8.38
CA LEU A 48 -6.44 -12.48 7.58
C LEU A 48 -5.95 -11.05 7.32
N GLU A 49 -4.75 -10.72 7.80
CA GLU A 49 -4.08 -9.47 7.48
C GLU A 49 -2.99 -9.70 6.43
N ILE A 50 -3.10 -9.00 5.30
CA ILE A 50 -2.18 -9.10 4.17
C ILE A 50 -1.26 -7.87 4.14
N GLY A 51 0.05 -8.09 4.28
CA GLY A 51 1.04 -7.02 4.38
C GLY A 51 1.06 -6.40 5.79
N SER A 52 1.25 -7.23 6.81
CA SER A 52 1.18 -6.80 8.23
C SER A 52 2.26 -5.80 8.64
N GLY A 53 3.34 -5.69 7.87
CA GLY A 53 4.44 -4.76 8.15
C GLY A 53 5.02 -4.96 9.55
N THR A 54 5.16 -3.87 10.30
CA THR A 54 5.67 -3.86 11.67
C THR A 54 4.64 -4.30 12.73
N GLY A 55 3.44 -4.74 12.31
CA GLY A 55 2.39 -5.22 13.20
C GLY A 55 1.54 -4.12 13.86
N THR A 56 1.63 -2.89 13.38
CA THR A 56 0.88 -1.78 13.99
C THR A 56 -0.64 -1.95 13.84
N MET A 57 -1.12 -2.34 12.67
CA MET A 57 -2.52 -2.65 12.43
C MET A 57 -2.90 -3.98 13.09
N THR A 58 -2.06 -5.02 12.99
CA THR A 58 -2.22 -6.31 13.65
C THR A 58 -2.53 -6.16 15.14
N LYS A 59 -1.73 -5.34 15.86
CA LYS A 59 -1.95 -5.11 17.29
C LYS A 59 -3.29 -4.46 17.61
N LYS A 60 -3.72 -3.52 16.76
CA LYS A 60 -5.03 -2.88 16.93
C LYS A 60 -6.17 -3.88 16.68
N LEU A 61 -6.07 -4.70 15.63
CA LEU A 61 -7.03 -5.78 15.35
C LEU A 61 -7.11 -6.78 16.49
N ALA A 62 -5.97 -7.22 17.02
CA ALA A 62 -5.92 -8.17 18.13
C ALA A 62 -6.52 -7.62 19.44
N ASN A 63 -6.42 -6.31 19.66
CA ASN A 63 -7.04 -5.66 20.81
C ASN A 63 -8.53 -5.39 20.60
N LEU A 64 -8.93 -5.07 19.37
CA LEU A 64 -10.32 -4.80 19.00
C LEU A 64 -11.17 -6.09 18.97
N TYR A 65 -10.54 -7.18 18.52
CA TYR A 65 -11.17 -8.50 18.38
C TYR A 65 -10.39 -9.58 19.15
N PRO A 66 -10.43 -9.57 20.50
CA PRO A 66 -9.60 -10.45 21.31
C PRO A 66 -9.97 -11.95 21.16
N ASP A 67 -11.18 -12.26 20.74
CA ASP A 67 -11.66 -13.63 20.52
C ASP A 67 -11.38 -14.13 19.08
N ALA A 68 -10.92 -13.28 18.18
CA ALA A 68 -10.61 -13.64 16.80
C ALA A 68 -9.24 -14.31 16.71
N SER A 69 -9.12 -15.34 15.87
CA SER A 69 -7.82 -15.81 15.38
C SER A 69 -7.33 -14.92 14.25
N ILE A 70 -6.08 -14.48 14.29
CA ILE A 70 -5.51 -13.57 13.29
C ILE A 70 -4.31 -14.22 12.62
N ASP A 71 -4.38 -14.43 11.32
CA ASP A 71 -3.25 -14.77 10.46
C ASP A 71 -2.70 -13.51 9.79
N ALA A 72 -1.45 -13.16 10.08
CA ALA A 72 -0.80 -11.95 9.58
C ALA A 72 0.37 -12.31 8.66
N VAL A 73 0.27 -11.96 7.39
CA VAL A 73 1.25 -12.34 6.35
C VAL A 73 2.04 -11.10 5.90
N ASP A 74 3.38 -11.22 5.85
CA ASP A 74 4.22 -10.19 5.24
C ASP A 74 5.39 -10.82 4.47
N LEU A 75 5.80 -10.18 3.37
CA LEU A 75 6.90 -10.62 2.51
C LEU A 75 8.27 -10.46 3.20
N ALA A 76 8.44 -9.42 4.02
CA ALA A 76 9.72 -8.96 4.52
C ALA A 76 10.02 -9.52 5.91
N PRO A 77 11.06 -10.39 6.08
CA PRO A 77 11.37 -11.00 7.37
C PRO A 77 11.69 -9.98 8.46
N GLY A 78 12.35 -8.86 8.15
CA GLY A 78 12.60 -7.80 9.14
C GLY A 78 11.32 -7.15 9.67
N MET A 79 10.27 -7.03 8.82
CA MET A 79 8.95 -6.58 9.24
C MET A 79 8.31 -7.60 10.19
N VAL A 80 8.27 -8.88 9.80
CA VAL A 80 7.70 -9.97 10.63
C VAL A 80 8.40 -10.09 11.98
N GLU A 81 9.73 -9.99 12.02
CA GLU A 81 10.49 -10.02 13.28
C GLU A 81 10.15 -8.82 14.17
N THR A 82 9.99 -7.65 13.59
CA THR A 82 9.58 -6.44 14.31
C THR A 82 8.15 -6.59 14.84
N ALA A 83 7.23 -7.09 14.01
CA ALA A 83 5.85 -7.34 14.37
C ALA A 83 5.74 -8.34 15.54
N LYS A 84 6.43 -9.47 15.49
CA LYS A 84 6.46 -10.48 16.56
C LYS A 84 6.96 -9.94 17.91
N ARG A 85 7.85 -8.95 17.88
CA ARG A 85 8.31 -8.29 19.12
C ARG A 85 7.33 -7.26 19.65
N TYR A 86 6.56 -6.64 18.76
CA TYR A 86 5.61 -5.58 19.10
C TYR A 86 4.24 -6.11 19.49
N VAL A 87 3.77 -7.19 18.86
CA VAL A 87 2.48 -7.82 19.08
C VAL A 87 2.68 -9.08 19.91
N THR A 88 2.22 -9.06 21.14
CA THR A 88 2.38 -10.16 22.11
C THR A 88 1.05 -10.88 22.39
N ASN A 89 0.04 -10.64 21.58
CA ASN A 89 -1.27 -11.25 21.70
C ASN A 89 -1.20 -12.72 21.23
N ASP A 90 -1.70 -13.67 22.03
CA ASP A 90 -1.64 -15.10 21.75
C ASP A 90 -2.53 -15.55 20.59
N ASN A 91 -3.50 -14.72 20.20
CA ASN A 91 -4.42 -14.97 19.09
C ASN A 91 -3.87 -14.58 17.73
N VAL A 92 -2.57 -14.21 17.61
CA VAL A 92 -1.94 -13.77 16.35
C VAL A 92 -0.89 -14.76 15.88
N SER A 93 -1.00 -15.21 14.63
CA SER A 93 -0.02 -16.04 13.93
C SER A 93 0.64 -15.26 12.80
N PHE A 94 1.97 -15.12 12.83
CA PHE A 94 2.74 -14.39 11.81
C PHE A 94 3.38 -15.32 10.79
N HIS A 95 3.15 -15.06 9.50
CA HIS A 95 3.68 -15.80 8.35
C HIS A 95 4.60 -14.90 7.51
N CYS A 96 5.86 -15.34 7.31
CA CYS A 96 6.79 -14.64 6.42
C CYS A 96 6.73 -15.25 5.02
N ALA A 97 5.90 -14.70 4.13
CA ALA A 97 5.65 -15.26 2.80
C ALA A 97 5.28 -14.21 1.76
N ASP A 98 5.53 -14.51 0.47
CA ASP A 98 4.93 -13.77 -0.63
C ASP A 98 3.46 -14.19 -0.76
N PHE A 99 2.55 -13.27 -0.48
CA PHE A 99 1.12 -13.55 -0.50
C PHE A 99 0.60 -14.03 -1.86
N GLU A 100 1.21 -13.62 -2.97
CA GLU A 100 0.84 -14.14 -4.30
C GLU A 100 1.05 -15.65 -4.43
N ALA A 101 2.09 -16.17 -3.78
CA ALA A 101 2.41 -17.61 -3.75
C ALA A 101 1.94 -18.33 -2.46
N PHE A 102 1.48 -17.58 -1.46
CA PHE A 102 1.04 -18.14 -0.17
C PHE A 102 -0.24 -18.97 -0.34
N THR A 103 -0.24 -20.20 0.15
CA THR A 103 -1.44 -21.03 0.18
C THR A 103 -2.31 -20.60 1.37
N ILE A 104 -3.55 -20.18 1.08
CA ILE A 104 -4.53 -19.86 2.11
C ILE A 104 -5.32 -21.16 2.36
N GLU A 105 -5.23 -21.67 3.57
CA GLU A 105 -5.88 -22.94 3.95
C GLU A 105 -7.29 -22.73 4.54
N ASN A 106 -7.52 -21.56 5.10
CA ASN A 106 -8.76 -21.21 5.79
C ASN A 106 -9.59 -20.20 5.00
N THR A 107 -10.80 -19.96 5.49
CA THR A 107 -11.62 -18.82 5.11
C THR A 107 -11.79 -17.89 6.32
N TYR A 108 -12.07 -16.60 6.08
CA TYR A 108 -12.03 -15.57 7.09
C TYR A 108 -13.28 -14.70 7.07
N ASP A 109 -13.71 -14.26 8.26
CA ASP A 109 -14.80 -13.30 8.39
C ASP A 109 -14.37 -11.90 7.99
N LEU A 110 -13.08 -11.59 8.22
CA LEU A 110 -12.46 -10.35 7.80
C LEU A 110 -11.12 -10.62 7.12
N VAL A 111 -10.98 -10.17 5.88
CA VAL A 111 -9.68 -10.04 5.22
C VAL A 111 -9.35 -8.55 5.13
N ILE A 112 -8.17 -8.16 5.62
CA ILE A 112 -7.79 -6.74 5.65
C ILE A 112 -6.36 -6.54 5.14
N SER A 113 -6.14 -5.45 4.41
CA SER A 113 -4.80 -5.10 3.91
C SER A 113 -4.62 -3.60 3.82
N ASN A 114 -3.51 -3.10 4.34
CA ASN A 114 -3.19 -1.67 4.26
C ASN A 114 -1.92 -1.44 3.45
N ALA A 115 -2.04 -0.70 2.35
CA ALA A 115 -0.92 -0.24 1.51
C ALA A 115 0.05 -1.38 1.08
N ALA A 116 -0.48 -2.56 0.74
CA ALA A 116 0.32 -3.71 0.27
C ALA A 116 0.04 -4.09 -1.20
N PHE A 117 -1.17 -3.91 -1.69
CA PHE A 117 -1.59 -4.40 -3.01
C PHE A 117 -0.85 -3.75 -4.20
N GLN A 118 -0.29 -2.55 -4.04
CA GLN A 118 0.58 -1.95 -5.06
C GLN A 118 1.89 -2.71 -5.29
N TRP A 119 2.25 -3.68 -4.45
CA TRP A 119 3.47 -4.47 -4.55
C TRP A 119 3.27 -5.84 -5.23
N PHE A 120 2.07 -6.12 -5.70
CA PHE A 120 1.74 -7.38 -6.38
C PHE A 120 1.97 -7.30 -7.88
N ASN A 121 2.43 -8.41 -8.46
CA ASN A 121 2.67 -8.55 -9.89
C ASN A 121 1.44 -9.10 -10.63
N TYR A 122 0.64 -9.92 -9.94
CA TYR A 122 -0.55 -10.61 -10.45
C TYR A 122 -1.77 -10.14 -9.67
N LEU A 123 -2.01 -8.81 -9.70
CA LEU A 123 -3.03 -8.19 -8.87
C LEU A 123 -4.45 -8.72 -9.14
N PRO A 124 -4.92 -8.88 -10.41
CA PRO A 124 -6.25 -9.42 -10.67
C PRO A 124 -6.46 -10.81 -10.06
N GLU A 125 -5.51 -11.72 -10.26
CA GLU A 125 -5.54 -13.09 -9.73
C GLU A 125 -5.50 -13.09 -8.20
N THR A 126 -4.72 -12.17 -7.62
CA THR A 126 -4.60 -12.03 -6.16
C THR A 126 -5.89 -11.51 -5.53
N LEU A 127 -6.57 -10.55 -6.17
CA LEU A 127 -7.87 -10.06 -5.71
C LEU A 127 -8.91 -11.19 -5.72
N VAL A 128 -9.01 -11.94 -6.82
CA VAL A 128 -9.94 -13.08 -6.95
C VAL A 128 -9.63 -14.17 -5.92
N LYS A 129 -8.35 -14.52 -5.77
CA LYS A 129 -7.89 -15.47 -4.75
C LYS A 129 -8.33 -15.03 -3.36
N THR A 130 -8.14 -13.75 -3.03
CA THR A 130 -8.50 -13.20 -1.72
C THR A 130 -10.01 -13.28 -1.49
N CYS A 131 -10.83 -12.85 -2.45
CA CYS A 131 -12.28 -12.90 -2.35
C CYS A 131 -12.81 -14.31 -2.08
N ARG A 132 -12.22 -15.34 -2.69
CA ARG A 132 -12.63 -16.75 -2.50
C ARG A 132 -12.41 -17.26 -1.06
N HIS A 133 -11.58 -16.58 -0.27
CA HIS A 133 -11.29 -16.94 1.11
C HIS A 133 -12.02 -16.06 2.14
N VAL A 134 -12.95 -15.24 1.69
CA VAL A 134 -13.88 -14.51 2.55
C VAL A 134 -15.06 -15.43 2.86
N ASN A 135 -15.49 -15.54 4.12
CA ASN A 135 -16.69 -16.29 4.52
C ASN A 135 -17.97 -15.64 3.96
N GLU A 136 -19.05 -16.39 3.83
CA GLU A 136 -20.37 -15.82 3.57
C GLU A 136 -20.75 -14.82 4.67
N GLY A 137 -21.20 -13.63 4.27
CA GLY A 137 -21.39 -12.49 5.17
C GLY A 137 -20.11 -11.84 5.66
N GLY A 138 -18.94 -12.27 5.17
CA GLY A 138 -17.63 -11.71 5.49
C GLY A 138 -17.24 -10.53 4.61
N LEU A 139 -16.13 -9.90 4.99
CA LEU A 139 -15.68 -8.64 4.41
C LEU A 139 -14.21 -8.70 4.01
N PHE A 140 -13.88 -8.20 2.83
CA PHE A 140 -12.52 -7.91 2.41
C PHE A 140 -12.33 -6.40 2.25
N LEU A 141 -11.47 -5.85 3.08
CA LEU A 141 -11.10 -4.43 3.09
C LEU A 141 -9.67 -4.24 2.67
N PHE A 142 -9.39 -3.33 1.75
CA PHE A 142 -8.01 -2.97 1.52
C PHE A 142 -7.84 -1.51 1.11
N SER A 143 -6.68 -0.98 1.46
CA SER A 143 -6.21 0.30 0.96
C SER A 143 -4.97 0.12 0.08
N THR A 144 -4.85 0.96 -0.92
CA THR A 144 -3.69 1.03 -1.81
C THR A 144 -3.46 2.46 -2.29
N PHE A 145 -2.33 2.71 -2.93
CA PHE A 145 -2.09 3.99 -3.58
C PHE A 145 -2.67 4.02 -4.98
N GLY A 146 -3.28 5.15 -5.34
CA GLY A 146 -3.92 5.40 -6.62
C GLY A 146 -3.05 6.20 -7.59
N SER A 147 -3.53 6.29 -8.84
CA SER A 147 -2.82 6.83 -10.00
C SER A 147 -2.36 8.29 -9.88
N SER A 148 -2.94 9.08 -8.99
CA SER A 148 -2.53 10.47 -8.75
C SER A 148 -1.43 10.59 -7.66
N THR A 149 -0.93 9.47 -7.10
CA THR A 149 0.16 9.53 -6.12
C THR A 149 1.44 10.09 -6.75
N PHE A 150 2.02 11.09 -6.08
CA PHE A 150 3.20 11.83 -6.54
C PHE A 150 3.02 12.52 -7.90
N CYS A 151 1.82 13.04 -8.16
CA CYS A 151 1.50 13.69 -9.44
C CYS A 151 2.44 14.88 -9.72
N GLU A 152 2.85 15.64 -8.70
CA GLU A 152 3.79 16.75 -8.82
C GLU A 152 5.17 16.27 -9.28
N LEU A 153 5.69 15.19 -8.67
CA LEU A 153 6.96 14.58 -9.05
C LEU A 153 6.94 14.07 -10.49
N ASN A 154 5.87 13.35 -10.85
CA ASN A 154 5.71 12.81 -12.20
C ASN A 154 5.63 13.92 -13.25
N GLN A 155 4.93 15.02 -12.92
CA GLN A 155 4.83 16.17 -13.82
C GLN A 155 6.15 16.95 -13.94
N ALA A 156 6.87 17.17 -12.83
CA ALA A 156 8.18 17.80 -12.83
C ALA A 156 9.19 17.02 -13.66
N VAL A 157 9.19 15.70 -13.57
CA VAL A 157 10.03 14.83 -14.40
C VAL A 157 9.67 14.94 -15.87
N LYS A 158 8.38 14.97 -16.20
CA LYS A 158 7.94 15.13 -17.59
C LYS A 158 8.46 16.44 -18.18
N TRP A 159 8.32 17.56 -17.49
CA TRP A 159 8.84 18.85 -17.92
C TRP A 159 10.38 18.88 -18.03
N ALA A 160 11.09 18.26 -17.08
CA ALA A 160 12.55 18.17 -17.13
C ALA A 160 13.04 17.35 -18.35
N VAL A 161 12.35 16.27 -18.68
CA VAL A 161 12.61 15.46 -19.88
C VAL A 161 12.41 16.30 -21.15
N GLU A 162 11.33 17.05 -21.23
CA GLU A 162 11.01 17.94 -22.36
C GLU A 162 12.05 19.06 -22.50
N ARG A 163 12.38 19.78 -21.41
CA ARG A 163 13.38 20.88 -21.42
C ARG A 163 14.77 20.42 -21.86
N LEU A 164 15.19 19.24 -21.42
CA LEU A 164 16.51 18.68 -21.76
C LEU A 164 16.51 17.90 -23.09
N SER A 165 15.37 17.78 -23.78
CA SER A 165 15.20 16.89 -24.93
C SER A 165 15.76 15.49 -24.65
N TYR A 166 15.48 14.97 -23.43
CA TYR A 166 16.08 13.74 -22.94
C TYR A 166 15.40 12.52 -23.56
N THR A 167 16.17 11.70 -24.28
CA THR A 167 15.64 10.63 -25.12
C THR A 167 15.55 9.26 -24.45
N LYS A 168 16.20 9.08 -23.30
CA LYS A 168 16.15 7.80 -22.58
C LYS A 168 14.87 7.70 -21.73
N ARG A 169 14.38 6.47 -21.60
CA ARG A 169 13.21 6.20 -20.77
C ARG A 169 13.50 6.51 -19.30
N VAL A 170 12.64 7.31 -18.68
CA VAL A 170 12.72 7.72 -17.28
C VAL A 170 11.45 7.28 -16.56
N LYS A 171 11.61 6.75 -15.34
CA LYS A 171 10.50 6.46 -14.46
C LYS A 171 10.94 6.66 -13.01
N VAL A 172 10.31 7.57 -12.31
CA VAL A 172 10.69 7.95 -10.94
C VAL A 172 9.76 7.37 -9.89
N SER A 173 8.52 7.08 -10.24
CA SER A 173 7.54 6.45 -9.36
C SER A 173 7.08 5.09 -9.89
N GLN A 174 6.38 4.34 -9.07
CA GLN A 174 5.66 3.15 -9.48
C GLN A 174 4.40 3.55 -10.26
N ASP A 175 3.91 2.67 -11.15
CA ASP A 175 2.57 2.81 -11.70
C ASP A 175 1.56 2.34 -10.67
N PHE A 176 0.56 3.17 -10.42
CA PHE A 176 -0.55 2.84 -9.54
C PHE A 176 -1.83 2.76 -10.37
N TYR A 177 -2.73 1.89 -9.97
CA TYR A 177 -4.04 1.73 -10.59
C TYR A 177 -5.00 2.84 -10.14
N SER A 178 -5.97 3.16 -10.98
CA SER A 178 -7.11 3.97 -10.58
C SER A 178 -8.15 3.13 -9.83
N LEU A 179 -9.11 3.76 -9.17
CA LEU A 179 -10.22 3.06 -8.54
C LEU A 179 -11.05 2.27 -9.57
N GLN A 180 -11.22 2.85 -10.77
CA GLN A 180 -11.92 2.21 -11.89
C GLN A 180 -11.19 0.96 -12.41
N ASP A 181 -9.84 1.00 -12.47
CA ASP A 181 -9.06 -0.18 -12.86
C ASP A 181 -9.26 -1.33 -11.86
N LEU A 182 -9.27 -1.02 -10.56
CA LEU A 182 -9.49 -2.01 -9.49
C LEU A 182 -10.91 -2.58 -9.54
N PHE A 183 -11.91 -1.75 -9.80
CA PHE A 183 -13.29 -2.21 -10.02
C PHE A 183 -13.39 -3.14 -11.24
N ALA A 184 -12.75 -2.77 -12.35
CA ALA A 184 -12.75 -3.61 -13.55
C ALA A 184 -12.08 -4.98 -13.30
N MET A 185 -11.01 -5.03 -12.49
CA MET A 185 -10.36 -6.29 -12.10
C MET A 185 -11.28 -7.16 -11.24
N LEU A 186 -11.98 -6.58 -10.26
CA LEU A 186 -12.96 -7.29 -9.43
C LEU A 186 -14.12 -7.80 -10.30
N GLU A 187 -14.71 -6.92 -11.11
CA GLU A 187 -15.83 -7.28 -12.00
C GLU A 187 -15.53 -8.42 -12.96
N ALA A 188 -14.29 -8.50 -13.45
CA ALA A 188 -13.87 -9.55 -14.35
C ALA A 188 -13.60 -10.90 -13.68
N GLY A 189 -13.36 -10.89 -12.35
CA GLY A 189 -12.85 -12.07 -11.66
C GLY A 189 -13.74 -12.67 -10.58
N ILE A 190 -14.73 -11.91 -10.05
CA ILE A 190 -15.64 -12.38 -8.99
C ILE A 190 -17.06 -12.52 -9.50
N ASP A 191 -17.82 -13.40 -8.89
CA ASP A 191 -19.23 -13.59 -9.17
C ASP A 191 -20.06 -12.48 -8.52
N LYS A 192 -20.71 -11.67 -9.34
CA LYS A 192 -21.56 -10.53 -8.90
C LYS A 192 -22.86 -10.95 -8.22
N GLU A 193 -23.24 -12.24 -8.30
CA GLU A 193 -24.38 -12.75 -7.56
C GLU A 193 -24.05 -13.02 -6.09
N HIS A 194 -22.75 -13.16 -5.79
CA HIS A 194 -22.26 -13.49 -4.45
C HIS A 194 -21.37 -12.42 -3.82
N PHE A 195 -21.01 -11.38 -4.58
CA PHE A 195 -20.15 -10.31 -4.08
C PHE A 195 -20.65 -8.94 -4.49
N SER A 196 -20.70 -8.06 -3.52
CA SER A 196 -20.87 -6.64 -3.73
C SER A 196 -19.58 -5.89 -3.37
N PHE A 197 -19.29 -4.78 -4.02
CA PHE A 197 -18.15 -3.97 -3.69
C PHE A 197 -18.38 -2.48 -3.99
N HIS A 198 -17.72 -1.66 -3.23
CA HIS A 198 -17.64 -0.21 -3.43
C HIS A 198 -16.25 0.28 -3.05
N GLY A 199 -15.97 1.54 -3.31
CA GLY A 199 -14.69 2.14 -2.95
C GLY A 199 -14.78 3.64 -2.83
N THR A 200 -13.83 4.19 -2.09
CA THR A 200 -13.64 5.63 -1.91
C THR A 200 -12.18 6.00 -2.18
N GLU A 201 -11.95 7.27 -2.44
CA GLU A 201 -10.61 7.80 -2.66
C GLU A 201 -10.40 9.09 -1.88
N GLU A 202 -9.17 9.29 -1.40
CA GLU A 202 -8.76 10.47 -0.66
C GLU A 202 -7.40 10.95 -1.18
N ARG A 203 -7.18 12.27 -1.12
CA ARG A 203 -5.89 12.88 -1.42
C ARG A 203 -5.33 13.54 -0.17
N HIS A 204 -4.14 13.09 0.22
CA HIS A 204 -3.38 13.68 1.31
C HIS A 204 -2.18 14.41 0.73
N VAL A 205 -2.06 15.70 1.01
CA VAL A 205 -0.90 16.49 0.61
C VAL A 205 0.01 16.64 1.82
N GLU A 206 1.24 16.13 1.69
CA GLU A 206 2.30 16.38 2.67
C GLU A 206 3.24 17.46 2.16
N LEU A 207 3.65 18.36 3.05
CA LEU A 207 4.55 19.46 2.73
C LEU A 207 5.96 19.16 3.24
N PHE A 208 6.93 19.23 2.34
CA PHE A 208 8.34 18.99 2.65
C PHE A 208 9.18 20.27 2.48
N PRO A 209 10.31 20.38 3.22
CA PRO A 209 11.22 21.52 3.05
C PRO A 209 11.78 21.65 1.62
N ASP A 210 12.02 20.52 0.97
CA ASP A 210 12.53 20.44 -0.41
C ASP A 210 12.26 19.05 -1.02
N VAL A 211 12.50 18.92 -2.33
CA VAL A 211 12.33 17.67 -3.08
C VAL A 211 13.21 16.54 -2.55
N LYS A 212 14.42 16.85 -2.05
CA LYS A 212 15.34 15.83 -1.50
C LYS A 212 14.80 15.24 -0.20
N ALA A 213 14.23 16.08 0.67
CA ALA A 213 13.58 15.65 1.91
C ALA A 213 12.38 14.74 1.61
N PHE A 214 11.56 15.10 0.61
CA PHE A 214 10.48 14.25 0.13
C PHE A 214 10.97 12.89 -0.36
N LEU A 215 11.94 12.87 -1.29
CA LEU A 215 12.48 11.61 -1.84
C LEU A 215 13.16 10.76 -0.75
N LYS A 216 13.77 11.42 0.25
CA LYS A 216 14.33 10.73 1.41
C LYS A 216 13.23 10.07 2.25
N SER A 217 12.11 10.74 2.51
CA SER A 217 10.99 10.16 3.29
C SER A 217 10.46 8.89 2.63
N VAL A 218 10.27 8.88 1.31
CA VAL A 218 9.86 7.69 0.55
C VAL A 218 10.89 6.55 0.67
N LYS A 219 12.18 6.88 0.70
CA LYS A 219 13.26 5.90 0.88
C LYS A 219 13.27 5.32 2.30
N GLU A 220 12.97 6.13 3.32
CA GLU A 220 12.98 5.70 4.72
C GLU A 220 11.87 4.69 5.06
N ILE A 221 10.78 4.68 4.31
CA ILE A 221 9.73 3.64 4.42
C ILE A 221 9.99 2.42 3.52
N GLY A 222 11.11 2.35 2.80
CA GLY A 222 11.42 1.24 1.88
C GLY A 222 10.65 1.25 0.55
N ALA A 223 9.79 2.26 0.32
CA ALA A 223 8.89 2.35 -0.83
C ALA A 223 9.53 2.91 -2.11
N SER A 224 10.85 2.89 -2.24
CA SER A 224 11.52 3.32 -3.46
C SER A 224 11.13 2.43 -4.65
N ASN A 225 11.18 3.02 -5.87
CA ASN A 225 10.87 2.29 -7.10
C ASN A 225 11.60 0.94 -7.18
N SER A 226 10.84 -0.14 -7.22
CA SER A 226 11.33 -1.52 -7.20
C SER A 226 11.08 -2.26 -8.52
N ASN A 227 10.91 -1.54 -9.63
CA ASN A 227 10.77 -2.13 -10.95
C ASN A 227 12.10 -2.73 -11.45
N ASN A 228 12.01 -3.84 -12.21
CA ASN A 228 13.17 -4.54 -12.78
C ASN A 228 13.88 -3.77 -13.92
N HIS A 229 13.39 -2.60 -14.31
CA HIS A 229 13.98 -1.82 -15.40
C HIS A 229 15.05 -0.87 -14.88
N HIS A 230 16.23 -0.89 -15.51
CA HIS A 230 17.25 0.13 -15.31
C HIS A 230 16.84 1.41 -16.04
N TYR A 231 16.30 2.37 -15.29
CA TYR A 231 16.03 3.70 -15.80
C TYR A 231 17.29 4.55 -15.69
N SER A 232 17.53 5.38 -16.69
CA SER A 232 18.68 6.28 -16.68
C SER A 232 18.55 7.28 -15.51
N GLN A 233 19.61 7.32 -14.69
CA GLN A 233 19.76 8.31 -13.62
C GLN A 233 20.80 9.35 -14.07
N SER A 234 20.35 10.38 -14.78
CA SER A 234 21.22 11.49 -15.15
C SER A 234 21.21 12.57 -14.06
N ILE A 235 22.41 13.01 -13.66
CA ILE A 235 22.54 14.11 -12.68
C ILE A 235 21.89 15.40 -13.22
N SER A 236 22.02 15.66 -14.53
CA SER A 236 21.40 16.82 -15.17
C SER A 236 19.88 16.74 -15.11
N LEU A 237 19.30 15.57 -15.43
CA LEU A 237 17.86 15.37 -15.35
C LEU A 237 17.34 15.53 -13.91
N PHE A 238 18.08 15.02 -12.93
CA PHE A 238 17.69 15.14 -11.52
C PHE A 238 17.70 16.61 -11.05
N LYS A 239 18.70 17.37 -11.45
CA LYS A 239 18.75 18.82 -11.16
C LYS A 239 17.59 19.55 -11.81
N GLU A 240 17.37 19.34 -13.11
CA GLU A 240 16.28 19.96 -13.86
C GLU A 240 14.90 19.60 -13.27
N MET A 241 14.71 18.36 -12.83
CA MET A 241 13.49 17.94 -12.16
C MET A 241 13.26 18.70 -10.85
N ILE A 242 14.32 18.93 -10.04
CA ILE A 242 14.20 19.73 -8.81
C ILE A 242 13.84 21.19 -9.15
N GLU A 243 14.48 21.79 -10.16
CA GLU A 243 14.20 23.15 -10.60
C GLU A 243 12.75 23.27 -11.10
N THR A 244 12.32 22.38 -11.99
CA THR A 244 10.93 22.34 -12.45
C THR A 244 9.90 22.10 -11.35
N TYR A 245 10.25 21.29 -10.34
CA TYR A 245 9.38 21.08 -9.18
C TYR A 245 9.20 22.39 -8.40
N ASN A 246 10.29 23.06 -8.08
CA ASN A 246 10.27 24.31 -7.34
C ASN A 246 9.58 25.43 -8.11
N ASP A 247 9.85 25.56 -9.41
CA ASP A 247 9.25 26.61 -10.26
C ASP A 247 7.72 26.53 -10.31
N ASN A 248 7.14 25.32 -10.18
CA ASN A 248 5.72 25.11 -10.42
C ASN A 248 4.91 24.72 -9.18
N PHE A 249 5.56 24.21 -8.14
CA PHE A 249 4.84 23.67 -6.98
C PHE A 249 5.29 24.25 -5.63
N LEU A 250 6.29 25.14 -5.62
CA LEU A 250 6.71 25.77 -4.36
C LEU A 250 5.56 26.58 -3.76
N THR A 251 5.25 26.32 -2.50
CA THR A 251 4.22 27.06 -1.75
C THR A 251 4.72 28.42 -1.29
N GLU A 252 3.82 29.29 -0.86
CA GLU A 252 4.17 30.60 -0.28
C GLU A 252 5.12 30.45 0.91
N ASP A 253 4.98 29.39 1.69
CA ASP A 253 5.84 29.05 2.84
C ASP A 253 7.18 28.40 2.45
N GLN A 254 7.57 28.45 1.18
CA GLN A 254 8.82 27.87 0.65
C GLN A 254 8.92 26.36 0.89
N ARG A 255 7.82 25.63 0.83
CA ARG A 255 7.74 24.18 0.94
C ARG A 255 7.22 23.57 -0.35
N ILE A 256 7.54 22.31 -0.59
CA ILE A 256 7.01 21.55 -1.74
C ILE A 256 5.91 20.59 -1.29
N PRO A 257 4.80 20.49 -2.03
CA PRO A 257 3.78 19.49 -1.78
C PRO A 257 4.19 18.13 -2.36
N ALA A 258 3.73 17.05 -1.75
CA ALA A 258 3.70 15.72 -2.34
C ALA A 258 2.33 15.11 -2.09
N THR A 259 1.60 14.85 -3.15
CA THR A 259 0.26 14.27 -3.09
C THR A 259 0.34 12.75 -2.97
N TYR A 260 -0.33 12.21 -1.97
CA TYR A 260 -0.62 10.78 -1.82
C TYR A 260 -2.10 10.56 -2.12
N HIS A 261 -2.39 9.75 -3.10
CA HIS A 261 -3.74 9.37 -3.49
C HIS A 261 -4.06 8.01 -2.90
N SER A 262 -4.86 7.96 -1.85
CA SER A 262 -5.27 6.74 -1.16
C SER A 262 -6.58 6.22 -1.74
N LEU A 263 -6.62 4.95 -2.08
CA LEU A 263 -7.82 4.23 -2.51
C LEU A 263 -8.21 3.25 -1.41
N TYR A 264 -9.50 3.16 -1.13
CA TYR A 264 -10.07 2.22 -0.19
C TYR A 264 -11.13 1.39 -0.90
N LEU A 265 -11.04 0.08 -0.79
CA LEU A 265 -12.00 -0.85 -1.40
C LEU A 265 -12.60 -1.75 -0.32
N TYR A 266 -13.87 -2.00 -0.48
CA TYR A 266 -14.74 -2.73 0.42
C TYR A 266 -15.46 -3.78 -0.42
N VAL A 267 -15.19 -5.07 -0.17
CA VAL A 267 -15.80 -6.19 -0.89
C VAL A 267 -16.52 -7.05 0.13
N THR A 268 -17.82 -7.17 0.00
CA THR A 268 -18.66 -8.02 0.86
C THR A 268 -18.99 -9.30 0.11
N ARG A 269 -18.86 -10.44 0.76
CA ARG A 269 -19.44 -11.67 0.28
C ARG A 269 -20.85 -11.81 0.85
N ASP A 270 -21.84 -11.82 -0.03
CA ASP A 270 -23.23 -11.92 0.35
C ASP A 270 -23.54 -13.30 0.99
N LEU A 271 -24.68 -13.40 1.73
CA LEU A 271 -25.10 -14.63 2.42
C LEU A 271 -25.64 -15.68 1.45
#